data_53ab6488aafd1a20aa02ca9e5c3689d0
#
_entry.id   53ab6488aafd1a20aa02ca9e5c3689d0
#
_cell.length_a   1.000
_cell.length_b   1.000
_cell.length_c   1.000
_cell.angle_alpha   90.00
_cell.angle_beta   90.00
_cell.angle_gamma   90.00
#
_symmetry.space_group_name_H-M   'P 1'
#
loop_
_entity.id
_entity.type
_entity.pdbx_description
1 polymer ?
#
loop_
_entity_poly.entity_id
_entity_poly.type
_entity_poly.pdbx_seq_one_letter_code
_entity_poly.pdbx_strand_id
1 'polypeptide(L)'
;ISSLRKLKHDYGSQISYLYGLHLMGNYEKLGELLKNIIDGNDNIINNIVVSNDTSIISMIVNTINLKDITVFIDENADLLETNVNELDFQRIVSNILRNSIEALDGSGSIKINTYYSFNYFVLKIQNNGPEIPDKILNKIFDSGFTTKENKESNNGFGLAIVKELVESYNGKIQVSSTDEFTEFTIYLPTIK
;
A
#
# COMPACT_ATOMS: atom_id res chain seq x y z
N ILE A 1 -8.15 18.94 26.00
CA ILE A 1 -8.08 19.02 24.51
C ILE A 1 -6.95 18.16 23.96
N SER A 2 -5.77 18.07 24.65
CA SER A 2 -4.65 17.23 24.21
C SER A 2 -4.94 15.72 24.31
N SER A 3 -5.63 15.28 25.35
CA SER A 3 -5.97 13.87 25.58
C SER A 3 -6.94 13.31 24.55
N LEU A 4 -7.93 14.09 24.12
CA LEU A 4 -8.86 13.69 23.07
C LEU A 4 -8.20 13.60 21.69
N ARG A 5 -7.25 14.49 21.38
CA ARG A 5 -6.48 14.41 20.15
C ARG A 5 -5.58 13.18 20.11
N LYS A 6 -4.90 12.87 21.22
CA LYS A 6 -4.09 11.68 21.36
C LYS A 6 -4.94 10.41 21.20
N LEU A 7 -6.10 10.34 21.89
CA LEU A 7 -7.03 9.23 21.78
C LEU A 7 -7.51 9.01 20.33
N LYS A 8 -7.88 10.09 19.63
CA LYS A 8 -8.29 10.03 18.23
C LYS A 8 -7.16 9.52 17.32
N HIS A 9 -5.93 9.94 17.56
CA HIS A 9 -4.74 9.50 16.82
C HIS A 9 -4.47 8.00 17.08
N ASP A 10 -4.49 7.56 18.34
CA ASP A 10 -4.21 6.18 18.72
C ASP A 10 -5.25 5.21 18.13
N TYR A 11 -6.55 5.55 18.20
CA TYR A 11 -7.60 4.76 17.54
C TYR A 11 -7.49 4.80 16.00
N GLY A 12 -7.13 5.93 15.42
CA GLY A 12 -6.91 6.06 13.98
C GLY A 12 -5.84 5.08 13.48
N SER A 13 -4.71 5.03 14.15
CA SER A 13 -3.60 4.13 13.81
C SER A 13 -3.98 2.65 13.95
N GLN A 14 -4.76 2.29 15.00
CA GLN A 14 -5.26 0.93 15.17
C GLN A 14 -6.19 0.51 14.03
N ILE A 15 -7.15 1.37 13.67
CA ILE A 15 -8.08 1.13 12.55
C ILE A 15 -7.30 1.01 11.24
N SER A 16 -6.32 1.87 11.00
CA SER A 16 -5.46 1.82 9.83
C SER A 16 -4.70 0.51 9.73
N TYR A 17 -4.17 0.00 10.84
CA TYR A 17 -3.48 -1.28 10.86
C TYR A 17 -4.42 -2.46 10.55
N LEU A 18 -5.60 -2.51 11.19
CA LEU A 18 -6.63 -3.53 10.91
C LEU A 18 -7.09 -3.48 9.45
N TYR A 19 -7.26 -2.28 8.90
CA TYR A 19 -7.61 -2.09 7.50
C TYR A 19 -6.49 -2.56 6.56
N GLY A 20 -5.23 -2.30 6.89
CA GLY A 20 -4.07 -2.83 6.16
C GLY A 20 -4.09 -4.37 6.11
N LEU A 21 -4.34 -5.04 7.23
CA LEU A 21 -4.48 -6.51 7.28
C LEU A 21 -5.61 -7.01 6.37
N HIS A 22 -6.75 -6.33 6.38
CA HIS A 22 -7.88 -6.65 5.50
C HIS A 22 -7.50 -6.52 4.02
N LEU A 23 -6.87 -5.39 3.64
CA LEU A 23 -6.46 -5.13 2.25
C LEU A 23 -5.45 -6.14 1.73
N MET A 24 -4.55 -6.61 2.61
CA MET A 24 -3.54 -7.61 2.27
C MET A 24 -4.04 -9.06 2.39
N GLY A 25 -5.31 -9.27 2.77
CA GLY A 25 -5.91 -10.61 2.90
C GLY A 25 -5.39 -11.41 4.09
N ASN A 26 -4.72 -10.77 5.06
CA ASN A 26 -4.22 -11.45 6.27
C ASN A 26 -5.34 -11.58 7.32
N TYR A 27 -6.35 -12.38 6.98
CA TYR A 27 -7.56 -12.53 7.79
C TYR A 27 -7.34 -13.29 9.09
N GLU A 28 -6.33 -14.18 9.17
CA GLU A 28 -5.98 -14.88 10.39
C GLU A 28 -5.52 -13.88 11.46
N LYS A 29 -4.52 -13.07 11.15
CA LYS A 29 -4.00 -12.04 12.06
C LYS A 29 -5.05 -10.96 12.36
N LEU A 30 -5.87 -10.59 11.38
CA LEU A 30 -7.00 -9.68 11.58
C LEU A 30 -7.99 -10.23 12.62
N GLY A 31 -8.36 -11.52 12.49
CA GLY A 31 -9.27 -12.19 13.41
C GLY A 31 -8.72 -12.27 14.84
N GLU A 32 -7.43 -12.61 15.00
CA GLU A 32 -6.75 -12.61 16.31
C GLU A 32 -6.77 -11.23 16.97
N LEU A 33 -6.47 -10.17 16.23
CA LEU A 33 -6.46 -8.81 16.77
C LEU A 33 -7.85 -8.31 17.13
N LEU A 34 -8.86 -8.58 16.30
CA LEU A 34 -10.25 -8.24 16.62
C LEU A 34 -10.72 -8.96 17.88
N LYS A 35 -10.36 -10.24 18.04
CA LYS A 35 -10.67 -11.00 19.26
C LYS A 35 -10.02 -10.39 20.50
N ASN A 36 -8.73 -9.99 20.40
CA ASN A 36 -8.04 -9.33 21.51
C ASN A 36 -8.69 -8.00 21.92
N ILE A 37 -9.19 -7.21 20.94
CA ILE A 37 -9.94 -5.98 21.22
C ILE A 37 -11.24 -6.30 21.98
N ILE A 38 -12.00 -7.30 21.52
CA ILE A 38 -13.26 -7.70 22.13
C ILE A 38 -13.03 -8.21 23.57
N ASP A 39 -11.94 -8.94 23.79
CA ASP A 39 -11.58 -9.48 25.11
C ASP A 39 -10.95 -8.42 26.04
N GLY A 40 -10.85 -7.15 25.62
CA GLY A 40 -10.31 -6.04 26.41
C GLY A 40 -8.77 -6.07 26.55
N ASN A 41 -8.07 -6.81 25.71
CA ASN A 41 -6.62 -6.92 25.69
C ASN A 41 -5.97 -5.86 24.76
N ASP A 42 -6.38 -4.59 24.87
CA ASP A 42 -5.96 -3.48 23.99
C ASP A 42 -4.44 -3.25 23.98
N ASN A 43 -3.71 -3.74 24.99
CA ASN A 43 -2.25 -3.59 25.09
C ASN A 43 -1.48 -4.27 23.94
N ILE A 44 -2.05 -5.29 23.29
CA ILE A 44 -1.37 -5.99 22.20
C ILE A 44 -1.31 -5.10 20.94
N ILE A 45 -2.42 -4.40 20.64
CA ILE A 45 -2.47 -3.49 19.49
C ILE A 45 -1.64 -2.24 19.76
N ASN A 46 -1.69 -1.71 21.00
CA ASN A 46 -0.86 -0.59 21.39
C ASN A 46 0.64 -0.89 21.24
N ASN A 47 1.09 -2.11 21.52
CA ASN A 47 2.50 -2.49 21.35
C ASN A 47 2.90 -2.67 19.87
N ILE A 48 1.97 -2.98 18.96
CA ILE A 48 2.22 -3.12 17.52
C ILE A 48 2.19 -1.75 16.82
N VAL A 49 1.34 -0.84 17.31
CA VAL A 49 1.09 0.48 16.70
C VAL A 49 1.92 1.59 17.36
N VAL A 50 2.41 1.41 18.58
CA VAL A 50 3.06 2.45 19.41
C VAL A 50 4.59 2.56 19.20
N SER A 51 5.16 2.17 18.10
CA SER A 51 6.34 2.90 17.66
C SER A 51 5.85 4.21 17.02
N ASN A 52 5.95 5.32 17.76
CA ASN A 52 5.44 6.65 17.40
C ASN A 52 5.98 7.24 16.09
N ASP A 53 6.72 6.47 15.29
CA ASP A 53 7.37 6.86 14.04
C ASP A 53 7.08 5.88 12.89
N THR A 54 6.06 5.01 13.01
CA THR A 54 5.78 4.03 11.94
C THR A 54 4.95 4.67 10.86
N SER A 55 5.53 4.86 9.69
CA SER A 55 4.82 5.37 8.51
C SER A 55 3.68 4.43 8.07
N ILE A 56 2.71 4.95 7.32
CA ILE A 56 1.62 4.16 6.72
C ILE A 56 2.20 3.03 5.85
N ILE A 57 3.27 3.29 5.10
CA ILE A 57 3.94 2.30 4.24
C ILE A 57 4.52 1.17 5.09
N SER A 58 5.28 1.51 6.13
CA SER A 58 5.85 0.52 7.05
C SER A 58 4.77 -0.29 7.76
N MET A 59 3.66 0.34 8.16
CA MET A 59 2.50 -0.37 8.73
C MET A 59 1.93 -1.40 7.76
N ILE A 60 1.73 -1.04 6.50
CA ILE A 60 1.22 -1.96 5.47
C ILE A 60 2.20 -3.11 5.24
N VAL A 61 3.48 -2.82 5.07
CA VAL A 61 4.51 -3.86 4.86
C VAL A 61 4.54 -4.85 6.01
N ASN A 62 4.39 -4.40 7.27
CA ASN A 62 4.33 -5.27 8.45
C ASN A 62 3.08 -6.16 8.50
N THR A 63 2.05 -5.91 7.68
CA THR A 63 0.86 -6.78 7.58
C THR A 63 1.05 -7.95 6.61
N ILE A 64 2.14 -7.93 5.82
CA ILE A 64 2.39 -8.89 4.74
C ILE A 64 3.23 -10.06 5.27
N ASN A 65 2.91 -11.27 4.84
CA ASN A 65 3.75 -12.43 5.08
C ASN A 65 4.80 -12.55 3.96
N LEU A 66 5.98 -11.99 4.22
CA LEU A 66 7.08 -11.88 3.25
C LEU A 66 8.11 -13.01 3.48
N LYS A 67 7.79 -14.27 3.17
CA LYS A 67 8.70 -15.40 3.48
C LYS A 67 10.09 -15.22 2.87
N ASP A 68 10.17 -15.04 1.55
CA ASP A 68 11.43 -14.95 0.79
C ASP A 68 11.48 -13.67 -0.07
N ILE A 69 10.68 -12.66 0.29
CA ILE A 69 10.67 -11.35 -0.37
C ILE A 69 11.32 -10.31 0.55
N THR A 70 12.34 -9.64 0.05
CA THR A 70 13.00 -8.55 0.76
C THR A 70 12.37 -7.22 0.38
N VAL A 71 11.98 -6.40 1.36
CA VAL A 71 11.44 -5.05 1.12
C VAL A 71 12.41 -4.00 1.63
N PHE A 72 12.78 -3.07 0.74
CA PHE A 72 13.59 -1.88 1.06
C PHE A 72 12.68 -0.67 1.04
N ILE A 73 12.67 0.10 2.13
CA ILE A 73 11.85 1.31 2.28
C ILE A 73 12.79 2.50 2.49
N ASP A 74 12.63 3.53 1.65
CA ASP A 74 13.37 4.80 1.74
C ASP A 74 12.34 5.94 1.66
N GLU A 75 11.94 6.46 2.82
CA GLU A 75 10.91 7.50 2.94
C GLU A 75 11.54 8.85 3.24
N ASN A 76 11.60 9.71 2.20
CA ASN A 76 12.14 11.08 2.26
C ASN A 76 11.02 12.14 2.12
N ALA A 77 9.77 11.71 2.09
CA ALA A 77 8.58 12.56 2.08
C ALA A 77 7.42 11.86 2.78
N ASP A 78 6.57 12.64 3.42
CA ASP A 78 5.35 12.16 4.05
C ASP A 78 4.08 12.63 3.31
N LEU A 79 2.94 12.03 3.64
CA LEU A 79 1.66 12.30 3.00
C LEU A 79 1.03 13.63 3.48
N LEU A 80 1.51 14.23 4.56
CA LEU A 80 0.92 15.41 5.21
C LEU A 80 0.85 16.64 4.31
N GLU A 81 1.74 16.73 3.33
CA GLU A 81 1.77 17.81 2.35
C GLU A 81 0.76 17.64 1.19
N THR A 82 -0.11 16.61 1.26
CA THR A 82 -1.11 16.32 0.22
C THR A 82 -2.54 16.36 0.79
N ASN A 83 -3.55 16.40 -0.09
CA ASN A 83 -4.96 16.28 0.30
C ASN A 83 -5.45 14.82 0.35
N VAL A 84 -4.56 13.85 0.14
CA VAL A 84 -4.93 12.43 0.09
C VAL A 84 -5.22 11.93 1.50
N ASN A 85 -6.38 11.32 1.72
CA ASN A 85 -6.66 10.71 3.01
C ASN A 85 -5.89 9.39 3.19
N GLU A 86 -5.59 9.04 4.43
CA GLU A 86 -4.79 7.88 4.78
C GLU A 86 -5.38 6.56 4.28
N LEU A 87 -6.69 6.38 4.30
CA LEU A 87 -7.34 5.13 3.87
C LEU A 87 -7.23 4.93 2.36
N ASP A 88 -7.38 5.98 1.57
CA ASP A 88 -7.19 5.91 0.13
C ASP A 88 -5.71 5.67 -0.23
N PHE A 89 -4.79 6.30 0.50
CA PHE A 89 -3.36 6.04 0.33
C PHE A 89 -3.01 4.58 0.67
N GLN A 90 -3.57 4.03 1.75
CA GLN A 90 -3.41 2.61 2.08
C GLN A 90 -3.94 1.70 0.97
N ARG A 91 -5.09 2.02 0.38
CA ARG A 91 -5.65 1.25 -0.75
C ARG A 91 -4.74 1.30 -1.98
N ILE A 92 -4.15 2.48 -2.28
CA ILE A 92 -3.20 2.66 -3.37
C ILE A 92 -1.97 1.77 -3.14
N VAL A 93 -1.30 1.94 -2.00
CA VAL A 93 -0.08 1.19 -1.66
C VAL A 93 -0.33 -0.31 -1.61
N SER A 94 -1.39 -0.75 -0.93
CA SER A 94 -1.71 -2.18 -0.77
C SER A 94 -2.01 -2.87 -2.10
N ASN A 95 -2.72 -2.21 -3.02
CA ASN A 95 -3.01 -2.80 -4.33
C ASN A 95 -1.75 -2.99 -5.17
N ILE A 96 -0.84 -2.01 -5.16
CA ILE A 96 0.43 -2.11 -5.90
C ILE A 96 1.33 -3.16 -5.25
N LEU A 97 1.48 -3.15 -3.92
CA LEU A 97 2.28 -4.15 -3.21
C LEU A 97 1.79 -5.57 -3.44
N ARG A 98 0.48 -5.79 -3.39
CA ARG A 98 -0.10 -7.10 -3.69
C ARG A 98 0.23 -7.56 -5.10
N ASN A 99 0.10 -6.69 -6.10
CA ASN A 99 0.50 -7.02 -7.47
C ASN A 99 2.00 -7.33 -7.58
N SER A 100 2.86 -6.58 -6.88
CA SER A 100 4.30 -6.82 -6.84
C SER A 100 4.64 -8.16 -6.21
N ILE A 101 4.03 -8.50 -5.07
CA ILE A 101 4.22 -9.78 -4.38
C ILE A 101 3.77 -10.96 -5.24
N GLU A 102 2.61 -10.85 -5.87
CA GLU A 102 2.07 -11.87 -6.76
C GLU A 102 2.95 -12.09 -8.00
N ALA A 103 3.55 -11.01 -8.55
CA ALA A 103 4.48 -11.10 -9.67
C ALA A 103 5.81 -11.78 -9.30
N LEU A 104 6.23 -11.71 -8.03
CA LEU A 104 7.46 -12.31 -7.54
C LEU A 104 7.35 -13.83 -7.31
N ASP A 105 6.14 -14.39 -7.32
CA ASP A 105 5.88 -15.84 -7.16
C ASP A 105 6.67 -16.48 -6.00
N GLY A 106 6.74 -15.76 -4.88
CA GLY A 106 7.29 -16.26 -3.61
C GLY A 106 8.71 -15.78 -3.27
N SER A 107 9.51 -15.27 -4.21
CA SER A 107 10.87 -14.78 -3.90
C SER A 107 11.27 -13.57 -4.73
N GLY A 108 12.03 -12.66 -4.14
CA GLY A 108 12.52 -11.47 -4.83
C GLY A 108 12.68 -10.25 -3.96
N SER A 109 12.61 -9.07 -4.57
CA SER A 109 12.75 -7.80 -3.84
C SER A 109 11.76 -6.75 -4.31
N ILE A 110 11.32 -5.93 -3.35
CA ILE A 110 10.49 -4.75 -3.57
C ILE A 110 11.24 -3.54 -2.99
N LYS A 111 11.29 -2.45 -3.76
CA LYS A 111 11.82 -1.17 -3.30
C LYS A 111 10.70 -0.15 -3.27
N ILE A 112 10.56 0.57 -2.16
CA ILE A 112 9.57 1.61 -1.96
C ILE A 112 10.31 2.90 -1.65
N ASN A 113 10.09 3.94 -2.45
CA ASN A 113 10.70 5.25 -2.23
C ASN A 113 9.62 6.33 -2.22
N THR A 114 9.73 7.27 -1.28
CA THR A 114 8.95 8.51 -1.30
C THR A 114 9.87 9.72 -1.30
N TYR A 115 9.51 10.75 -2.06
CA TYR A 115 10.23 12.02 -2.10
C TYR A 115 9.34 13.14 -2.65
N TYR A 116 9.74 14.39 -2.40
CA TYR A 116 9.11 15.53 -3.05
C TYR A 116 9.83 15.88 -4.35
N SER A 117 9.06 16.13 -5.40
CA SER A 117 9.57 16.62 -6.68
C SER A 117 8.67 17.74 -7.18
N PHE A 118 9.20 18.98 -7.25
CA PHE A 118 8.41 20.19 -7.53
C PHE A 118 7.20 20.26 -6.58
N ASN A 119 5.99 20.30 -7.16
CA ASN A 119 4.73 20.38 -6.41
C ASN A 119 4.05 19.00 -6.24
N TYR A 120 4.84 17.92 -6.22
CA TYR A 120 4.33 16.56 -6.07
C TYR A 120 5.03 15.80 -4.95
N PHE A 121 4.23 15.12 -4.16
CA PHE A 121 4.67 13.93 -3.43
C PHE A 121 4.77 12.78 -4.44
N VAL A 122 5.89 12.12 -4.49
CA VAL A 122 6.15 11.00 -5.41
C VAL A 122 6.32 9.73 -4.61
N LEU A 123 5.53 8.70 -4.96
CA LEU A 123 5.66 7.34 -4.45
C LEU A 123 6.11 6.44 -5.61
N LYS A 124 7.22 5.72 -5.40
CA LYS A 124 7.71 4.67 -6.30
C LYS A 124 7.65 3.33 -5.61
N ILE A 125 7.09 2.33 -6.29
CA ILE A 125 7.11 0.93 -5.85
C ILE A 125 7.66 0.11 -7.02
N GLN A 126 8.81 -0.50 -6.81
CA GLN A 126 9.54 -1.27 -7.80
C GLN A 126 9.68 -2.72 -7.31
N ASN A 127 9.49 -3.69 -8.19
CA ASN A 127 9.79 -5.10 -7.93
C ASN A 127 10.64 -5.70 -9.06
N ASN A 128 11.43 -6.71 -8.74
CA ASN A 128 12.27 -7.44 -9.71
C ASN A 128 11.58 -8.72 -10.24
N GLY A 129 10.27 -8.70 -10.38
CA GLY A 129 9.49 -9.76 -11.03
C GLY A 129 9.63 -9.72 -12.55
N PRO A 130 8.93 -10.63 -13.25
CA PRO A 130 8.98 -10.72 -14.71
C PRO A 130 8.46 -9.44 -15.37
N GLU A 131 8.98 -9.19 -16.57
CA GLU A 131 8.58 -8.06 -17.41
C GLU A 131 7.09 -8.14 -17.79
N ILE A 132 6.40 -7.00 -17.71
CA ILE A 132 5.05 -6.84 -18.26
C ILE A 132 5.20 -6.54 -19.75
N PRO A 133 4.70 -7.42 -20.65
CA PRO A 133 4.82 -7.20 -22.08
C PRO A 133 4.19 -5.87 -22.53
N ASP A 134 4.86 -5.14 -23.42
CA ASP A 134 4.40 -3.84 -23.95
C ASP A 134 2.96 -3.85 -24.47
N LYS A 135 2.54 -4.99 -25.07
CA LYS A 135 1.19 -5.18 -25.61
C LYS A 135 0.07 -5.02 -24.58
N ILE A 136 0.37 -5.27 -23.29
CA ILE A 136 -0.61 -5.22 -22.21
C ILE A 136 -0.32 -4.08 -21.21
N LEU A 137 0.86 -3.44 -21.29
CA LEU A 137 1.28 -2.41 -20.34
C LEU A 137 0.26 -1.26 -20.23
N ASN A 138 -0.36 -0.86 -21.34
CA ASN A 138 -1.40 0.17 -21.34
C ASN A 138 -2.77 -0.32 -20.85
N LYS A 139 -2.97 -1.65 -20.75
CA LYS A 139 -4.26 -2.27 -20.37
C LYS A 139 -4.30 -2.70 -18.90
N ILE A 140 -3.17 -2.70 -18.20
CA ILE A 140 -3.11 -3.17 -16.80
C ILE A 140 -3.98 -2.34 -15.87
N PHE A 141 -4.34 -1.12 -16.26
CA PHE A 141 -5.23 -0.22 -15.51
C PHE A 141 -6.70 -0.33 -15.93
N ASP A 142 -7.02 -1.15 -16.93
CA ASP A 142 -8.41 -1.33 -17.35
C ASP A 142 -9.17 -2.18 -16.33
N SER A 143 -10.38 -1.77 -16.01
CA SER A 143 -11.22 -2.47 -15.03
C SER A 143 -11.53 -3.91 -15.50
N GLY A 144 -11.23 -4.88 -14.65
CA GLY A 144 -11.42 -6.30 -14.94
C GLY A 144 -10.31 -6.94 -15.79
N PHE A 145 -9.25 -6.19 -16.15
CA PHE A 145 -8.10 -6.76 -16.84
C PHE A 145 -7.25 -7.60 -15.87
N THR A 146 -7.01 -8.85 -16.25
CA THR A 146 -6.15 -9.76 -15.51
C THR A 146 -5.47 -10.76 -16.46
N THR A 147 -4.21 -11.06 -16.20
CA THR A 147 -3.45 -12.13 -16.87
C THR A 147 -3.45 -13.44 -16.07
N LYS A 148 -4.09 -13.45 -14.89
CA LYS A 148 -4.14 -14.60 -14.00
C LYS A 148 -5.18 -15.62 -14.48
N GLU A 149 -4.81 -16.91 -14.45
CA GLU A 149 -5.69 -18.00 -14.87
C GLU A 149 -6.88 -18.21 -13.91
N ASN A 150 -6.67 -17.98 -12.61
CA ASN A 150 -7.73 -18.09 -11.61
C ASN A 150 -8.54 -16.79 -11.53
N LYS A 151 -9.69 -16.80 -12.19
CA LYS A 151 -10.70 -15.72 -12.12
C LYS A 151 -11.47 -15.80 -10.79
N GLU A 152 -10.82 -15.63 -9.67
CA GLU A 152 -11.55 -15.30 -8.45
C GLU A 152 -12.21 -13.92 -8.62
N SER A 153 -13.39 -13.75 -8.08
CA SER A 153 -14.31 -12.62 -8.31
C SER A 153 -13.74 -11.22 -8.09
N ASN A 154 -12.53 -11.09 -7.53
CA ASN A 154 -11.87 -9.82 -7.21
C ASN A 154 -10.58 -9.55 -8.00
N ASN A 155 -10.21 -10.40 -8.97
CA ASN A 155 -8.99 -10.20 -9.77
C ASN A 155 -9.25 -9.21 -10.92
N GLY A 156 -8.28 -8.32 -11.18
CA GLY A 156 -8.32 -7.37 -12.29
C GLY A 156 -8.86 -5.97 -11.94
N PHE A 157 -9.25 -5.71 -10.71
CA PHE A 157 -9.73 -4.39 -10.28
C PHE A 157 -8.71 -3.57 -9.50
N GLY A 158 -7.66 -4.18 -8.95
CA GLY A 158 -6.72 -3.50 -8.06
C GLY A 158 -6.04 -2.29 -8.67
N LEU A 159 -5.46 -2.42 -9.86
CA LEU A 159 -4.79 -1.30 -10.54
C LEU A 159 -5.77 -0.28 -11.12
N ALA A 160 -6.96 -0.69 -11.53
CA ALA A 160 -8.03 0.23 -11.94
C ALA A 160 -8.46 1.13 -10.77
N ILE A 161 -8.63 0.56 -9.56
CA ILE A 161 -8.91 1.31 -8.33
C ILE A 161 -7.77 2.28 -8.01
N VAL A 162 -6.51 1.85 -8.15
CA VAL A 162 -5.36 2.73 -7.93
C VAL A 162 -5.40 3.93 -8.86
N LYS A 163 -5.63 3.71 -10.15
CA LYS A 163 -5.74 4.78 -11.14
C LYS A 163 -6.87 5.74 -10.81
N GLU A 164 -8.07 5.23 -10.53
CA GLU A 164 -9.24 6.04 -10.16
C GLU A 164 -8.96 6.90 -8.91
N LEU A 165 -8.41 6.32 -7.85
CA LEU A 165 -8.05 7.05 -6.63
C LEU A 165 -7.02 8.13 -6.90
N VAL A 166 -5.92 7.81 -7.59
CA VAL A 166 -4.87 8.78 -7.91
C VAL A 166 -5.42 9.93 -8.74
N GLU A 167 -6.22 9.65 -9.76
CA GLU A 167 -6.86 10.67 -10.61
C GLU A 167 -7.88 11.52 -9.85
N SER A 168 -8.62 10.96 -8.88
CA SER A 168 -9.56 11.70 -8.02
C SER A 168 -8.88 12.78 -7.18
N TYR A 169 -7.60 12.60 -6.87
CA TYR A 169 -6.75 13.60 -6.20
C TYR A 169 -5.95 14.48 -7.18
N ASN A 170 -6.32 14.52 -8.47
CA ASN A 170 -5.60 15.22 -9.53
C ASN A 170 -4.14 14.74 -9.67
N GLY A 171 -3.85 13.54 -9.27
CA GLY A 171 -2.56 12.90 -9.40
C GLY A 171 -2.38 12.19 -10.74
N LYS A 172 -1.24 11.55 -10.89
CA LYS A 172 -0.87 10.75 -12.07
C LYS A 172 -0.19 9.47 -11.65
N ILE A 173 -0.52 8.35 -12.32
CA ILE A 173 0.19 7.08 -12.19
C ILE A 173 0.89 6.74 -13.50
N GLN A 174 2.10 6.21 -13.41
CA GLN A 174 2.89 5.71 -14.52
C GLN A 174 3.42 4.32 -14.16
N VAL A 175 3.70 3.53 -15.18
CA VAL A 175 4.34 2.23 -15.05
C VAL A 175 5.46 2.13 -16.08
N SER A 176 6.58 1.57 -15.68
CA SER A 176 7.64 1.11 -16.58
C SER A 176 8.00 -0.32 -16.21
N SER A 177 8.26 -1.16 -17.20
CA SER A 177 8.64 -2.54 -16.99
C SER A 177 9.73 -2.92 -17.96
N THR A 178 10.73 -3.62 -17.47
CA THR A 178 11.89 -4.15 -18.20
C THR A 178 12.14 -5.58 -17.73
N ASP A 179 13.11 -6.25 -18.31
CA ASP A 179 13.59 -7.56 -17.84
C ASP A 179 14.23 -7.53 -16.44
N GLU A 180 14.63 -6.34 -15.95
CA GLU A 180 15.22 -6.17 -14.62
C GLU A 180 14.20 -5.83 -13.54
N PHE A 181 13.17 -5.03 -13.87
CA PHE A 181 12.20 -4.56 -12.91
C PHE A 181 10.89 -4.08 -13.53
N THR A 182 9.85 -4.05 -12.69
CA THR A 182 8.60 -3.30 -12.92
C THR A 182 8.49 -2.22 -11.85
N GLU A 183 8.30 -0.95 -12.26
CA GLU A 183 8.16 0.20 -11.38
C GLU A 183 6.82 0.92 -11.62
N PHE A 184 6.07 1.12 -10.55
CA PHE A 184 4.92 2.01 -10.51
C PHE A 184 5.34 3.33 -9.87
N THR A 185 5.09 4.46 -10.57
CA THR A 185 5.37 5.80 -10.06
C THR A 185 4.07 6.58 -9.94
N ILE A 186 3.77 7.08 -8.75
CA ILE A 186 2.58 7.88 -8.44
C ILE A 186 3.00 9.28 -8.08
N TYR A 187 2.34 10.25 -8.67
CA TYR A 187 2.50 11.68 -8.41
C TYR A 187 1.21 12.21 -7.79
N LEU A 188 1.27 12.72 -6.57
CA LEU A 188 0.15 13.35 -5.86
C LEU A 188 0.48 14.81 -5.63
N PRO A 189 -0.40 15.76 -6.06
CA PRO A 189 -0.14 17.19 -5.87
C PRO A 189 0.02 17.54 -4.39
N THR A 190 1.00 18.42 -4.07
CA THR A 190 1.12 19.01 -2.75
C THR A 190 0.18 20.20 -2.58
N ILE A 191 -0.13 20.54 -1.33
CA ILE A 191 -1.10 21.59 -0.96
C ILE A 191 -0.50 23.00 -1.09
N LYS A 192 0.78 23.12 -1.43
CA LYS A 192 1.50 24.41 -1.53
C LYS A 192 1.12 25.16 -2.78
#